data_aa34d2c594ecd1bc31ff9bf0fc6056da
#
_entry.id   aa34d2c594ecd1bc31ff9bf0fc6056da
#
_cell.length_a   1.000
_cell.length_b   1.000
_cell.length_c   1.000
_cell.angle_alpha   90.00
_cell.angle_beta   90.00
_cell.angle_gamma   90.00
#
_symmetry.space_group_name_H-M   'P 1'
#
loop_
_entity.id
_entity.type
_entity.pdbx_description
1 polymer ?
#
loop_
_entity_poly.entity_id
_entity_poly.type
_entity_poly.pdbx_seq_one_letter_code
_entity_poly.pdbx_strand_id
1 'polypeptide(L)'
;MITMGALFGPAGNSESFKKKYKSFADVPGYLREMGLDVYEYQCGHGVTIGEASARKLGELARENGVLLTLHAPYFISLSSPEEETREKSIGHILKAAQAAAWMGAGRMVVHAGSCGKMPRERALALAKDTLARGQKALEEAGLSHIILCPEVMGKLGQLGTLEEVLALCKVDERFLPCVDFGHLNARTQGWLCRPGAVKQVFDAMEDALGQERASRFHSHFSKIEYTSGGEKRHLTFADTVYGPDFAPVAEETARRGWSPVFICESAGTQAEDAQEMKGMYQRCCQPLEKP
;
A
#
# COMPACT_ATOMS: atom_id res chain seq x y z
N MET A 1 -10.84 -22.35 -10.36
CA MET A 1 -9.85 -21.47 -9.70
C MET A 1 -10.48 -21.00 -8.41
N ILE A 2 -9.89 -21.30 -7.27
CA ILE A 2 -10.32 -20.72 -5.98
C ILE A 2 -9.91 -19.26 -6.09
N THR A 3 -10.86 -18.37 -6.24
CA THR A 3 -10.63 -16.92 -6.11
C THR A 3 -10.15 -16.70 -4.68
N MET A 4 -8.85 -16.47 -4.52
CA MET A 4 -8.35 -15.99 -3.23
C MET A 4 -9.04 -14.65 -2.99
N GLY A 5 -9.77 -14.52 -1.87
CA GLY A 5 -10.40 -13.26 -1.46
C GLY A 5 -9.34 -12.20 -1.12
N ALA A 6 -9.78 -11.09 -0.55
CA ALA A 6 -8.88 -10.05 -0.06
C ALA A 6 -7.92 -10.58 1.01
N LEU A 7 -6.68 -10.08 1.02
CA LEU A 7 -5.61 -10.43 1.96
C LEU A 7 -5.36 -9.29 2.93
N PHE A 8 -5.04 -9.61 4.18
CA PHE A 8 -4.93 -8.62 5.27
C PHE A 8 -3.65 -8.80 6.07
N GLY A 9 -3.01 -7.69 6.41
CA GLY A 9 -1.85 -7.70 7.27
C GLY A 9 -1.33 -6.31 7.65
N PRO A 10 -0.30 -6.23 8.50
CA PRO A 10 0.25 -4.98 9.00
C PRO A 10 1.37 -4.42 8.13
N ALA A 11 1.52 -3.09 8.19
CA ALA A 11 2.72 -2.36 7.79
C ALA A 11 3.74 -2.38 8.94
N GLY A 12 4.74 -3.24 8.83
CA GLY A 12 5.75 -3.39 9.89
C GLY A 12 5.21 -4.03 11.17
N ASN A 13 5.88 -3.80 12.29
CA ASN A 13 5.65 -4.51 13.54
C ASN A 13 4.81 -3.71 14.53
N SER A 14 3.69 -4.29 14.98
CA SER A 14 2.85 -3.77 16.07
C SER A 14 3.58 -3.72 17.40
N GLU A 15 3.07 -2.92 18.32
CA GLU A 15 3.58 -2.86 19.68
C GLU A 15 3.42 -4.20 20.44
N SER A 16 2.37 -4.95 20.19
CA SER A 16 2.16 -6.30 20.73
C SER A 16 3.25 -7.27 20.28
N PHE A 17 3.62 -7.25 18.99
CA PHE A 17 4.75 -8.02 18.48
C PHE A 17 6.05 -7.66 19.22
N LYS A 18 6.41 -6.38 19.28
CA LYS A 18 7.65 -5.88 19.94
C LYS A 18 7.74 -6.23 21.42
N LYS A 19 6.60 -6.33 22.12
CA LYS A 19 6.54 -6.77 23.53
C LYS A 19 6.82 -8.26 23.69
N LYS A 20 6.32 -9.09 22.76
CA LYS A 20 6.39 -10.57 22.86
C LYS A 20 7.67 -11.13 22.20
N TYR A 21 8.10 -10.56 21.08
CA TYR A 21 9.18 -11.08 20.24
C TYR A 21 10.35 -10.11 20.10
N LYS A 22 11.56 -10.64 19.91
CA LYS A 22 12.78 -9.84 19.78
C LYS A 22 13.41 -9.93 18.40
N SER A 23 13.07 -10.96 17.63
CA SER A 23 13.61 -11.17 16.29
C SER A 23 12.54 -10.90 15.24
N PHE A 24 12.90 -10.21 14.17
CA PHE A 24 12.00 -10.05 13.02
C PHE A 24 11.71 -11.39 12.32
N ALA A 25 12.52 -12.42 12.54
CA ALA A 25 12.28 -13.77 12.05
C ALA A 25 11.01 -14.40 12.68
N ASP A 26 10.54 -13.89 13.81
CA ASP A 26 9.32 -14.35 14.47
C ASP A 26 8.05 -13.78 13.84
N VAL A 27 8.17 -12.75 12.97
CA VAL A 27 7.03 -12.06 12.36
C VAL A 27 6.07 -13.00 11.64
N PRO A 28 6.53 -13.92 10.74
CA PRO A 28 5.59 -14.78 10.03
C PRO A 28 4.80 -15.72 10.93
N GLY A 29 5.45 -16.27 11.96
CA GLY A 29 4.80 -17.11 12.98
C GLY A 29 3.73 -16.34 13.76
N TYR A 30 4.07 -15.12 14.21
CA TYR A 30 3.12 -14.23 14.89
C TYR A 30 1.90 -13.89 14.01
N LEU A 31 2.10 -13.57 12.74
CA LEU A 31 1.00 -13.26 11.83
C LEU A 31 0.10 -14.46 11.57
N ARG A 32 0.69 -15.66 11.44
CA ARG A 32 -0.07 -16.89 11.36
C ARG A 32 -0.93 -17.14 12.60
N GLU A 33 -0.38 -16.91 13.81
CA GLU A 33 -1.14 -16.99 15.07
C GLU A 33 -2.32 -16.02 15.09
N MET A 34 -2.16 -14.83 14.52
CA MET A 34 -3.22 -13.83 14.38
C MET A 34 -4.19 -14.09 13.21
N GLY A 35 -3.93 -15.11 12.39
CA GLY A 35 -4.75 -15.42 11.21
C GLY A 35 -4.61 -14.38 10.10
N LEU A 36 -3.48 -13.67 10.01
CA LEU A 36 -3.18 -12.68 8.99
C LEU A 36 -2.44 -13.30 7.80
N ASP A 37 -2.57 -12.68 6.61
CA ASP A 37 -2.21 -13.27 5.33
C ASP A 37 -0.95 -12.67 4.72
N VAL A 38 -0.62 -11.43 5.08
CA VAL A 38 0.44 -10.65 4.42
C VAL A 38 1.20 -9.80 5.44
N TYR A 39 2.46 -9.51 5.15
CA TYR A 39 3.29 -8.56 5.87
C TYR A 39 3.94 -7.60 4.91
N GLU A 40 3.84 -6.30 5.17
CA GLU A 40 4.58 -5.31 4.43
C GLU A 40 5.85 -4.90 5.16
N TYR A 41 7.00 -5.24 4.55
CA TYR A 41 8.31 -4.85 5.07
C TYR A 41 8.57 -3.37 4.79
N GLN A 42 8.83 -2.60 5.86
CA GLN A 42 9.00 -1.15 5.81
C GLN A 42 10.47 -0.75 5.60
N CYS A 43 10.78 -0.12 4.46
CA CYS A 43 12.08 0.45 4.17
C CYS A 43 12.12 1.98 4.35
N GLY A 44 11.29 2.55 5.19
CA GLY A 44 11.05 4.00 5.31
C GLY A 44 12.32 4.86 5.29
N HIS A 45 13.33 4.54 6.08
CA HIS A 45 14.61 5.27 6.16
C HIS A 45 15.71 4.69 5.24
N GLY A 46 15.36 3.81 4.33
CA GLY A 46 16.29 3.14 3.42
C GLY A 46 16.32 1.63 3.60
N VAL A 47 16.85 0.95 2.58
CA VAL A 47 16.98 -0.51 2.59
C VAL A 47 18.20 -0.90 3.42
N THR A 48 17.97 -1.46 4.60
CA THR A 48 19.01 -1.89 5.54
C THR A 48 19.13 -3.41 5.67
N ILE A 49 18.13 -4.15 5.21
CA ILE A 49 18.16 -5.62 5.25
C ILE A 49 19.16 -6.18 4.24
N GLY A 50 20.04 -7.06 4.71
CA GLY A 50 20.96 -7.79 3.86
C GLY A 50 20.32 -9.03 3.24
N GLU A 51 20.93 -9.55 2.15
CA GLU A 51 20.39 -10.67 1.37
C GLU A 51 20.06 -11.89 2.22
N ALA A 52 20.99 -12.36 3.08
CA ALA A 52 20.76 -13.54 3.91
C ALA A 52 19.55 -13.40 4.82
N SER A 53 19.37 -12.22 5.44
CA SER A 53 18.22 -11.94 6.29
C SER A 53 16.91 -11.83 5.51
N ALA A 54 16.94 -11.21 4.33
CA ALA A 54 15.77 -11.09 3.46
C ALA A 54 15.31 -12.47 2.97
N ARG A 55 16.24 -13.32 2.50
CA ARG A 55 15.95 -14.71 2.10
C ARG A 55 15.37 -15.52 3.26
N LYS A 56 15.96 -15.40 4.46
CA LYS A 56 15.43 -16.08 5.64
C LYS A 56 14.03 -15.66 6.01
N LEU A 57 13.73 -14.35 5.95
CA LEU A 57 12.36 -13.86 6.14
C LEU A 57 11.40 -14.46 5.12
N GLY A 58 11.79 -14.50 3.84
CA GLY A 58 10.98 -15.09 2.76
C GLY A 58 10.72 -16.58 2.94
N GLU A 59 11.71 -17.36 3.40
CA GLU A 59 11.54 -18.77 3.74
C GLU A 59 10.50 -18.95 4.84
N LEU A 60 10.68 -18.24 5.96
CA LEU A 60 9.78 -18.31 7.12
C LEU A 60 8.36 -17.84 6.77
N ALA A 61 8.22 -16.80 5.94
CA ALA A 61 6.93 -16.32 5.49
C ALA A 61 6.20 -17.41 4.67
N ARG A 62 6.89 -18.06 3.74
CA ARG A 62 6.34 -19.17 2.94
C ARG A 62 5.93 -20.37 3.79
N GLU A 63 6.78 -20.75 4.77
CA GLU A 63 6.49 -21.84 5.72
C GLU A 63 5.24 -21.56 6.56
N ASN A 64 4.97 -20.30 6.85
CA ASN A 64 3.81 -19.86 7.64
C ASN A 64 2.59 -19.46 6.78
N GLY A 65 2.69 -19.54 5.45
CA GLY A 65 1.60 -19.14 4.54
C GLY A 65 1.34 -17.64 4.50
N VAL A 66 2.35 -16.80 4.84
CA VAL A 66 2.29 -15.34 4.84
C VAL A 66 2.95 -14.81 3.57
N LEU A 67 2.25 -13.96 2.83
CA LEU A 67 2.82 -13.23 1.70
C LEU A 67 3.63 -12.03 2.18
N LEU A 68 4.60 -11.61 1.37
CA LEU A 68 5.38 -10.41 1.65
C LEU A 68 5.14 -9.36 0.57
N THR A 69 5.03 -8.12 1.02
CA THR A 69 5.14 -6.90 0.21
C THR A 69 6.24 -6.02 0.79
N LEU A 70 6.63 -4.97 0.09
CA LEU A 70 7.66 -4.06 0.56
C LEU A 70 7.23 -2.62 0.32
N HIS A 71 7.40 -1.76 1.34
CA HIS A 71 7.30 -0.32 1.18
C HIS A 71 8.68 0.26 0.90
N ALA A 72 8.85 0.93 -0.23
CA ALA A 72 10.11 1.58 -0.60
C ALA A 72 10.39 2.80 0.30
N PRO A 73 11.64 3.31 0.32
CA PRO A 73 11.97 4.50 1.12
C PRO A 73 11.14 5.72 0.74
N TYR A 74 10.58 6.44 1.76
CA TYR A 74 9.71 7.59 1.50
C TYR A 74 10.41 8.86 1.02
N PHE A 75 11.73 8.86 0.98
CA PHE A 75 12.49 9.95 0.36
C PHE A 75 12.66 9.80 -1.16
N ILE A 76 12.13 8.74 -1.78
CA ILE A 76 12.00 8.63 -3.23
C ILE A 76 11.15 9.80 -3.73
N SER A 77 11.66 10.52 -4.72
CA SER A 77 11.02 11.71 -5.28
C SER A 77 11.03 11.64 -6.81
N LEU A 78 10.01 10.96 -7.37
CA LEU A 78 9.89 10.78 -8.82
C LEU A 78 9.59 12.10 -9.54
N SER A 79 8.96 13.05 -8.84
CA SER A 79 8.54 14.36 -9.37
C SER A 79 9.57 15.48 -9.16
N SER A 80 10.76 15.18 -8.66
CA SER A 80 11.78 16.23 -8.43
C SER A 80 12.10 16.99 -9.72
N PRO A 81 12.22 18.35 -9.67
CA PRO A 81 12.71 19.12 -10.79
C PRO A 81 14.19 18.83 -11.12
N GLU A 82 14.99 18.44 -10.12
CA GLU A 82 16.38 18.08 -10.27
C GLU A 82 16.55 16.67 -10.83
N GLU A 83 17.19 16.56 -12.00
CA GLU A 83 17.45 15.29 -12.68
C GLU A 83 18.25 14.33 -11.79
N GLU A 84 19.28 14.84 -11.11
CA GLU A 84 20.09 14.03 -10.20
C GLU A 84 19.28 13.38 -9.07
N THR A 85 18.27 14.06 -8.55
CA THR A 85 17.38 13.53 -7.52
C THR A 85 16.50 12.42 -8.09
N ARG A 86 16.02 12.55 -9.32
CA ARG A 86 15.25 11.49 -10.00
C ARG A 86 16.12 10.27 -10.30
N GLU A 87 17.37 10.46 -10.75
CA GLU A 87 18.30 9.35 -10.93
C GLU A 87 18.60 8.61 -9.62
N LYS A 88 18.83 9.33 -8.52
CA LYS A 88 18.98 8.72 -7.20
C LYS A 88 17.72 7.94 -6.79
N SER A 89 16.54 8.45 -7.13
CA SER A 89 15.26 7.78 -6.86
C SER A 89 15.15 6.45 -7.61
N ILE A 90 15.59 6.40 -8.88
CA ILE A 90 15.67 5.14 -9.65
C ILE A 90 16.62 4.15 -8.96
N GLY A 91 17.79 4.61 -8.52
CA GLY A 91 18.72 3.77 -7.73
C GLY A 91 18.13 3.22 -6.44
N HIS A 92 17.29 4.01 -5.75
CA HIS A 92 16.57 3.55 -4.55
C HIS A 92 15.48 2.53 -4.88
N ILE A 93 14.76 2.70 -6.00
CA ILE A 93 13.79 1.71 -6.50
C ILE A 93 14.49 0.39 -6.78
N LEU A 94 15.61 0.39 -7.51
CA LEU A 94 16.38 -0.81 -7.81
C LEU A 94 16.84 -1.53 -6.53
N LYS A 95 17.38 -0.78 -5.57
CA LYS A 95 17.82 -1.36 -4.29
C LYS A 95 16.66 -1.96 -3.49
N ALA A 96 15.52 -1.31 -3.47
CA ALA A 96 14.34 -1.81 -2.78
C ALA A 96 13.73 -3.03 -3.48
N ALA A 97 13.67 -3.02 -4.82
CA ALA A 97 13.22 -4.16 -5.60
C ALA A 97 14.14 -5.37 -5.46
N GLN A 98 15.45 -5.17 -5.34
CA GLN A 98 16.39 -6.26 -5.07
C GLN A 98 16.12 -6.90 -3.69
N ALA A 99 15.85 -6.09 -2.66
CA ALA A 99 15.48 -6.60 -1.35
C ALA A 99 14.13 -7.34 -1.39
N ALA A 100 13.14 -6.81 -2.13
CA ALA A 100 11.86 -7.46 -2.37
C ALA A 100 12.05 -8.84 -3.05
N ALA A 101 12.90 -8.92 -4.07
CA ALA A 101 13.21 -10.17 -4.75
C ALA A 101 13.87 -11.19 -3.81
N TRP A 102 14.83 -10.79 -2.98
CA TRP A 102 15.46 -11.67 -1.99
C TRP A 102 14.46 -12.26 -1.01
N MET A 103 13.47 -11.50 -0.56
CA MET A 103 12.46 -11.98 0.38
C MET A 103 11.24 -12.63 -0.31
N GLY A 104 11.17 -12.62 -1.65
CA GLY A 104 10.04 -13.17 -2.40
C GLY A 104 8.80 -12.29 -2.35
N ALA A 105 8.94 -10.98 -2.06
CA ALA A 105 7.85 -10.01 -2.15
C ALA A 105 7.55 -9.70 -3.62
N GLY A 106 6.27 -9.77 -4.01
CA GLY A 106 5.86 -9.53 -5.39
C GLY A 106 5.40 -8.09 -5.67
N ARG A 107 5.22 -7.26 -4.64
CA ARG A 107 4.74 -5.87 -4.75
C ARG A 107 5.62 -4.93 -3.96
N MET A 108 5.79 -3.72 -4.50
CA MET A 108 6.55 -2.66 -3.87
C MET A 108 5.80 -1.33 -3.97
N VAL A 109 5.42 -0.78 -2.82
CA VAL A 109 4.80 0.55 -2.73
C VAL A 109 5.85 1.63 -2.93
N VAL A 110 5.52 2.67 -3.69
CA VAL A 110 6.41 3.80 -3.98
C VAL A 110 5.67 5.13 -3.97
N HIS A 111 6.25 6.11 -3.27
CA HIS A 111 5.76 7.49 -3.30
C HIS A 111 6.15 8.20 -4.60
N ALA A 112 5.25 9.03 -5.11
CA ALA A 112 5.51 9.84 -6.31
C ALA A 112 6.35 11.10 -6.05
N GLY A 113 6.43 11.55 -4.79
CA GLY A 113 7.17 12.74 -4.38
C GLY A 113 6.27 13.95 -4.13
N SER A 114 6.86 15.14 -4.16
CA SER A 114 6.17 16.41 -3.88
C SER A 114 6.05 17.27 -5.14
N CYS A 115 4.97 18.04 -5.23
CA CYS A 115 4.83 19.06 -6.29
C CYS A 115 5.73 20.29 -6.02
N GLY A 116 6.15 20.52 -4.77
CA GLY A 116 6.92 21.70 -4.42
C GLY A 116 6.21 22.98 -4.86
N LYS A 117 6.91 23.80 -5.63
CA LYS A 117 6.36 25.02 -6.27
C LYS A 117 5.94 24.84 -7.72
N MET A 118 6.04 23.61 -8.25
CA MET A 118 5.66 23.32 -9.63
C MET A 118 4.15 23.17 -9.80
N PRO A 119 3.61 23.48 -10.99
CA PRO A 119 2.28 23.03 -11.37
C PRO A 119 2.18 21.50 -11.26
N ARG A 120 1.04 21.01 -10.79
CA ARG A 120 0.83 19.55 -10.56
C ARG A 120 1.01 18.74 -11.84
N GLU A 121 0.57 19.25 -12.98
CA GLU A 121 0.70 18.61 -14.29
C GLU A 121 2.16 18.37 -14.65
N ARG A 122 3.04 19.35 -14.35
CA ARG A 122 4.48 19.21 -14.58
C ARG A 122 5.11 18.18 -13.63
N ALA A 123 4.74 18.22 -12.35
CA ALA A 123 5.20 17.23 -11.37
C ALA A 123 4.77 15.81 -11.78
N LEU A 124 3.53 15.64 -12.24
CA LEU A 124 3.03 14.37 -12.73
C LEU A 124 3.78 13.89 -13.99
N ALA A 125 4.08 14.79 -14.92
CA ALA A 125 4.86 14.45 -16.13
C ALA A 125 6.27 13.95 -15.77
N LEU A 126 6.96 14.61 -14.84
CA LEU A 126 8.28 14.18 -14.34
C LEU A 126 8.19 12.83 -13.61
N ALA A 127 7.16 12.62 -12.79
CA ALA A 127 6.99 11.36 -12.09
C ALA A 127 6.71 10.20 -13.05
N LYS A 128 5.92 10.41 -14.10
CA LYS A 128 5.68 9.41 -15.15
C LYS A 128 6.96 9.03 -15.88
N ASP A 129 7.76 10.02 -16.29
CA ASP A 129 9.06 9.80 -16.94
C ASP A 129 9.99 8.98 -16.02
N THR A 130 10.16 9.43 -14.78
CA THR A 130 11.04 8.77 -13.82
C THR A 130 10.59 7.34 -13.51
N LEU A 131 9.27 7.13 -13.39
CA LEU A 131 8.70 5.81 -13.12
C LEU A 131 8.89 4.86 -14.31
N ALA A 132 8.72 5.35 -15.55
CA ALA A 132 9.00 4.59 -16.77
C ALA A 132 10.48 4.18 -16.86
N ARG A 133 11.38 5.10 -16.54
CA ARG A 133 12.84 4.82 -16.49
C ARG A 133 13.18 3.85 -15.37
N GLY A 134 12.55 3.98 -14.21
CA GLY A 134 12.66 3.03 -13.10
C GLY A 134 12.23 1.63 -13.49
N GLN A 135 11.10 1.51 -14.19
CA GLN A 135 10.61 0.22 -14.68
C GLN A 135 11.59 -0.41 -15.71
N LYS A 136 12.12 0.39 -16.64
CA LYS A 136 13.14 -0.07 -17.58
C LYS A 136 14.39 -0.57 -16.84
N ALA A 137 14.85 0.16 -15.83
CA ALA A 137 15.99 -0.26 -15.02
C ALA A 137 15.73 -1.58 -14.26
N LEU A 138 14.48 -1.82 -13.78
CA LEU A 138 14.09 -3.09 -13.20
C LEU A 138 14.13 -4.23 -14.23
N GLU A 139 13.72 -3.99 -15.47
CA GLU A 139 13.80 -4.97 -16.56
C GLU A 139 15.26 -5.34 -16.87
N GLU A 140 16.12 -4.34 -17.02
CA GLU A 140 17.55 -4.55 -17.25
C GLU A 140 18.25 -5.30 -16.11
N ALA A 141 17.75 -5.15 -14.87
CA ALA A 141 18.25 -5.86 -13.69
C ALA A 141 17.60 -7.25 -13.47
N GLY A 142 16.67 -7.68 -14.33
CA GLY A 142 15.94 -8.95 -14.15
C GLY A 142 14.92 -8.94 -13.00
N LEU A 143 14.49 -7.74 -12.58
CA LEU A 143 13.56 -7.51 -11.46
C LEU A 143 12.15 -7.12 -11.90
N SER A 144 11.82 -7.29 -13.19
CA SER A 144 10.52 -6.91 -13.77
C SER A 144 9.30 -7.64 -13.18
N HIS A 145 9.53 -8.71 -12.41
CA HIS A 145 8.49 -9.43 -11.69
C HIS A 145 8.01 -8.70 -10.42
N ILE A 146 8.71 -7.65 -9.97
CA ILE A 146 8.30 -6.82 -8.85
C ILE A 146 7.33 -5.75 -9.36
N ILE A 147 6.09 -5.80 -8.90
CA ILE A 147 5.03 -4.87 -9.29
C ILE A 147 5.18 -3.57 -8.49
N LEU A 148 5.35 -2.45 -9.19
CA LEU A 148 5.34 -1.14 -8.55
C LEU A 148 3.91 -0.70 -8.25
N CYS A 149 3.70 -0.20 -7.03
CA CYS A 149 2.41 0.28 -6.56
C CYS A 149 2.53 1.77 -6.15
N PRO A 150 2.32 2.73 -7.09
CA PRO A 150 2.28 4.15 -6.75
C PRO A 150 1.17 4.43 -5.74
N GLU A 151 1.45 5.27 -4.72
CA GLU A 151 0.58 5.46 -3.57
C GLU A 151 -0.18 6.77 -3.60
N VAL A 152 -1.46 6.71 -3.17
CA VAL A 152 -2.28 7.89 -2.84
C VAL A 152 -1.76 8.53 -1.56
N MET A 153 -1.41 9.82 -1.63
CA MET A 153 -0.76 10.55 -0.55
C MET A 153 -1.72 11.46 0.22
N GLY A 154 -1.51 11.59 1.53
CA GLY A 154 -2.40 12.35 2.43
C GLY A 154 -2.18 13.86 2.45
N LYS A 155 -0.94 14.36 2.21
CA LYS A 155 -0.64 15.79 2.23
C LYS A 155 -0.93 16.45 0.90
N LEU A 156 -1.54 17.64 0.91
CA LEU A 156 -1.94 18.36 -0.31
C LEU A 156 -0.74 18.74 -1.20
N GLY A 157 0.41 19.01 -0.63
CA GLY A 157 1.64 19.34 -1.37
C GLY A 157 2.32 18.14 -2.03
N GLN A 158 1.93 16.90 -1.70
CA GLN A 158 2.45 15.70 -2.32
C GLN A 158 1.66 15.39 -3.61
N LEU A 159 2.37 14.89 -4.62
CA LEU A 159 1.79 14.26 -5.79
C LEU A 159 1.19 12.91 -5.36
N GLY A 160 -0.05 12.65 -5.70
CA GLY A 160 -0.73 11.42 -5.28
C GLY A 160 -2.20 11.63 -4.94
N THR A 161 -2.96 12.42 -5.75
CA THR A 161 -4.43 12.27 -5.77
C THR A 161 -4.77 10.90 -6.37
N LEU A 162 -5.99 10.42 -6.19
CA LEU A 162 -6.42 9.18 -6.81
C LEU A 162 -6.20 9.20 -8.33
N GLU A 163 -6.59 10.29 -9.01
CA GLU A 163 -6.45 10.46 -10.46
C GLU A 163 -4.98 10.46 -10.88
N GLU A 164 -4.09 11.08 -10.09
CA GLU A 164 -2.65 11.11 -10.38
C GLU A 164 -2.04 9.71 -10.24
N VAL A 165 -2.40 8.96 -9.20
CA VAL A 165 -1.96 7.58 -9.00
C VAL A 165 -2.45 6.66 -10.12
N LEU A 166 -3.72 6.78 -10.51
CA LEU A 166 -4.25 6.04 -11.65
C LEU A 166 -3.55 6.42 -12.97
N ALA A 167 -3.17 7.70 -13.12
CA ALA A 167 -2.40 8.15 -14.28
C ALA A 167 -0.94 7.65 -14.25
N LEU A 168 -0.34 7.45 -13.07
CA LEU A 168 0.97 6.78 -12.92
C LEU A 168 0.87 5.29 -13.26
N CYS A 169 -0.20 4.62 -12.85
CA CYS A 169 -0.42 3.22 -13.17
C CYS A 169 -0.62 2.95 -14.68
N LYS A 170 -0.97 3.98 -15.48
CA LYS A 170 -1.04 3.88 -16.94
C LYS A 170 0.31 3.93 -17.65
N VAL A 171 1.41 4.18 -16.93
CA VAL A 171 2.78 4.17 -17.49
C VAL A 171 3.20 2.76 -17.87
N ASP A 172 2.80 1.76 -17.09
CA ASP A 172 3.03 0.35 -17.38
C ASP A 172 1.80 -0.48 -16.94
N GLU A 173 1.42 -1.47 -17.74
CA GLU A 173 0.24 -2.30 -17.47
C GLU A 173 0.39 -3.22 -16.25
N ARG A 174 1.60 -3.45 -15.77
CA ARG A 174 1.89 -4.25 -14.57
C ARG A 174 1.64 -3.46 -13.29
N PHE A 175 1.69 -2.13 -13.31
CA PHE A 175 1.54 -1.31 -12.11
C PHE A 175 0.13 -1.44 -11.54
N LEU A 176 0.05 -1.55 -10.22
CA LEU A 176 -1.20 -1.55 -9.48
C LEU A 176 -1.27 -0.28 -8.60
N PRO A 177 -2.43 0.34 -8.46
CA PRO A 177 -2.53 1.47 -7.54
C PRO A 177 -2.38 0.99 -6.09
N CYS A 178 -1.64 1.74 -5.27
CA CYS A 178 -1.75 1.67 -3.82
C CYS A 178 -2.73 2.75 -3.38
N VAL A 179 -3.96 2.34 -3.04
CA VAL A 179 -4.97 3.25 -2.53
C VAL A 179 -4.89 3.26 -1.00
N ASP A 180 -4.29 4.32 -0.45
CA ASP A 180 -4.40 4.60 0.97
C ASP A 180 -5.70 5.36 1.23
N PHE A 181 -6.67 4.68 1.84
CA PHE A 181 -7.98 5.25 2.15
C PHE A 181 -7.91 6.29 3.27
N GLY A 182 -6.99 6.15 4.22
CA GLY A 182 -6.74 7.14 5.25
C GLY A 182 -6.17 8.44 4.66
N HIS A 183 -5.14 8.33 3.82
CA HIS A 183 -4.57 9.44 3.06
C HIS A 183 -5.61 10.13 2.18
N LEU A 184 -6.40 9.34 1.42
CA LEU A 184 -7.45 9.88 0.57
C LEU A 184 -8.48 10.67 1.39
N ASN A 185 -8.92 10.13 2.54
CA ASN A 185 -9.84 10.82 3.44
C ASN A 185 -9.25 12.11 3.99
N ALA A 186 -7.98 12.08 4.42
CA ALA A 186 -7.29 13.24 4.97
C ALA A 186 -7.15 14.37 3.95
N ARG A 187 -6.68 14.06 2.73
CA ARG A 187 -6.51 15.07 1.68
C ARG A 187 -7.83 15.65 1.16
N THR A 188 -8.91 14.87 1.22
CA THR A 188 -10.26 15.30 0.80
C THR A 188 -11.11 15.84 1.95
N GLN A 189 -10.49 16.09 3.11
CA GLN A 189 -11.14 16.70 4.28
C GLN A 189 -12.40 15.93 4.71
N GLY A 190 -12.29 14.59 4.80
CA GLY A 190 -13.38 13.73 5.26
C GLY A 190 -14.39 13.33 4.18
N TRP A 191 -14.11 13.56 2.90
CA TRP A 191 -15.04 13.21 1.81
C TRP A 191 -15.35 11.70 1.79
N LEU A 192 -14.38 10.86 2.09
CA LEU A 192 -14.53 9.41 2.01
C LEU A 192 -15.55 8.86 3.03
N CYS A 193 -15.82 9.61 4.09
CA CYS A 193 -16.86 9.26 5.08
C CYS A 193 -18.31 9.50 4.55
N ARG A 194 -18.47 10.09 3.37
CA ARG A 194 -19.80 10.34 2.79
C ARG A 194 -20.36 9.08 2.15
N PRO A 195 -21.71 8.88 2.21
CA PRO A 195 -22.34 7.75 1.54
C PRO A 195 -21.97 7.68 0.05
N GLY A 196 -21.58 6.51 -0.43
CA GLY A 196 -21.23 6.26 -1.83
C GLY A 196 -19.82 6.72 -2.25
N ALA A 197 -19.06 7.41 -1.39
CA ALA A 197 -17.72 7.88 -1.75
C ALA A 197 -16.76 6.71 -2.04
N VAL A 198 -16.78 5.65 -1.21
CA VAL A 198 -15.97 4.46 -1.44
C VAL A 198 -16.30 3.81 -2.79
N LYS A 199 -17.59 3.67 -3.10
CA LYS A 199 -18.00 3.16 -4.43
C LYS A 199 -17.39 3.97 -5.58
N GLN A 200 -17.36 5.30 -5.48
CA GLN A 200 -16.76 6.17 -6.52
C GLN A 200 -15.25 5.91 -6.67
N VAL A 201 -14.53 5.60 -5.58
CA VAL A 201 -13.11 5.23 -5.66
C VAL A 201 -12.93 3.93 -6.45
N PHE A 202 -13.76 2.93 -6.19
CA PHE A 202 -13.72 1.66 -6.89
C PHE A 202 -14.10 1.81 -8.37
N ASP A 203 -15.15 2.57 -8.66
CA ASP A 203 -15.55 2.89 -10.04
C ASP A 203 -14.40 3.59 -10.80
N ALA A 204 -13.75 4.59 -10.19
CA ALA A 204 -12.64 5.30 -10.80
C ALA A 204 -11.44 4.38 -11.10
N MET A 205 -11.12 3.41 -10.22
CA MET A 205 -10.08 2.42 -10.49
C MET A 205 -10.45 1.52 -11.66
N GLU A 206 -11.69 1.04 -11.71
CA GLU A 206 -12.18 0.15 -12.76
C GLU A 206 -12.22 0.87 -14.11
N ASP A 207 -12.74 2.09 -14.16
CA ASP A 207 -12.79 2.93 -15.38
C ASP A 207 -11.40 3.26 -15.91
N ALA A 208 -10.43 3.49 -15.03
CA ALA A 208 -9.08 3.89 -15.44
C ALA A 208 -8.19 2.72 -15.88
N LEU A 209 -8.32 1.55 -15.23
CA LEU A 209 -7.38 0.44 -15.34
C LEU A 209 -8.01 -0.87 -15.84
N GLY A 210 -9.32 -0.93 -15.93
CA GLY A 210 -10.08 -2.14 -16.20
C GLY A 210 -10.23 -3.05 -14.97
N GLN A 211 -11.26 -3.88 -14.99
CA GLN A 211 -11.66 -4.72 -13.85
C GLN A 211 -10.52 -5.65 -13.38
N GLU A 212 -9.78 -6.26 -14.28
CA GLU A 212 -8.74 -7.23 -13.93
C GLU A 212 -7.63 -6.59 -13.06
N ARG A 213 -7.14 -5.41 -13.43
CA ARG A 213 -6.11 -4.70 -12.66
C ARG A 213 -6.70 -4.08 -11.40
N ALA A 214 -7.84 -3.41 -11.52
CA ALA A 214 -8.51 -2.76 -10.39
C ALA A 214 -8.84 -3.77 -9.28
N SER A 215 -9.33 -4.96 -9.62
CA SER A 215 -9.70 -5.98 -8.63
C SER A 215 -8.56 -6.48 -7.75
N ARG A 216 -7.32 -6.24 -8.14
CA ARG A 216 -6.10 -6.70 -7.44
C ARG A 216 -5.30 -5.54 -6.85
N PHE A 217 -5.89 -4.36 -6.63
CA PHE A 217 -5.18 -3.21 -6.12
C PHE A 217 -4.44 -3.50 -4.81
N HIS A 218 -3.42 -2.72 -4.51
CA HIS A 218 -2.79 -2.66 -3.20
C HIS A 218 -3.45 -1.56 -2.40
N SER A 219 -3.54 -1.70 -1.09
CA SER A 219 -4.19 -0.70 -0.25
C SER A 219 -3.47 -0.53 1.07
N HIS A 220 -3.35 0.71 1.50
CA HIS A 220 -3.10 1.05 2.88
C HIS A 220 -4.39 1.52 3.54
N PHE A 221 -4.50 1.28 4.83
CA PHE A 221 -5.64 1.72 5.62
C PHE A 221 -5.25 2.05 7.06
N SER A 222 -5.65 3.20 7.51
CA SER A 222 -5.74 3.59 8.91
C SER A 222 -6.72 4.75 9.06
N LYS A 223 -7.16 5.04 10.28
CA LYS A 223 -7.75 6.34 10.56
C LYS A 223 -6.65 7.39 10.62
N ILE A 224 -6.91 8.60 10.13
CA ILE A 224 -5.90 9.66 10.05
C ILE A 224 -6.44 10.96 10.63
N GLU A 225 -5.69 11.54 11.59
CA GLU A 225 -5.87 12.94 11.97
C GLU A 225 -5.38 13.83 10.83
N TYR A 226 -6.18 14.82 10.45
CA TYR A 226 -5.84 15.75 9.39
C TYR A 226 -6.15 17.21 9.73
N THR A 227 -5.51 18.09 9.00
CA THR A 227 -5.69 19.55 9.06
C THR A 227 -6.06 20.06 7.66
N SER A 228 -6.22 21.38 7.51
CA SER A 228 -6.39 22.00 6.18
C SER A 228 -5.24 21.69 5.20
N GLY A 229 -4.07 21.27 5.68
CA GLY A 229 -2.94 20.81 4.86
C GLY A 229 -2.99 19.34 4.48
N GLY A 230 -4.01 18.60 4.89
CA GLY A 230 -4.15 17.15 4.72
C GLY A 230 -3.65 16.39 5.94
N GLU A 231 -3.10 15.22 5.72
CA GLU A 231 -2.60 14.27 6.73
C GLU A 231 -1.69 14.92 7.77
N LYS A 232 -1.93 14.57 9.04
CA LYS A 232 -1.09 14.92 10.18
C LYS A 232 -0.42 13.72 10.82
N ARG A 233 -1.18 12.66 11.13
CA ARG A 233 -0.67 11.39 11.67
C ARG A 233 -1.68 10.26 11.55
N HIS A 234 -1.17 9.04 11.47
CA HIS A 234 -1.95 7.82 11.58
C HIS A 234 -2.49 7.64 13.00
N LEU A 235 -3.71 7.15 13.10
CA LEU A 235 -4.41 6.80 14.33
C LEU A 235 -4.69 5.30 14.35
N THR A 236 -5.43 4.83 15.34
CA THR A 236 -5.89 3.46 15.47
C THR A 236 -7.40 3.36 15.25
N PHE A 237 -7.94 2.16 15.13
CA PHE A 237 -9.39 1.96 15.00
C PHE A 237 -10.18 2.40 16.24
N ALA A 238 -9.52 2.50 17.39
CA ALA A 238 -10.11 3.03 18.61
C ALA A 238 -10.43 4.53 18.56
N ASP A 239 -9.87 5.29 17.59
CA ASP A 239 -10.22 6.70 17.43
C ASP A 239 -11.67 6.87 16.96
N THR A 240 -12.39 7.81 17.60
CA THR A 240 -13.81 8.08 17.33
C THR A 240 -14.05 9.44 16.69
N VAL A 241 -12.99 10.24 16.48
CA VAL A 241 -13.08 11.59 15.93
C VAL A 241 -12.81 11.61 14.44
N TYR A 242 -11.80 10.86 14.02
CA TYR A 242 -11.38 10.81 12.63
C TYR A 242 -11.71 9.47 11.98
N GLY A 243 -11.93 9.51 10.67
CA GLY A 243 -12.12 8.33 9.82
C GLY A 243 -10.94 8.11 8.87
N PRO A 244 -11.17 7.33 7.81
CA PRO A 244 -12.45 6.68 7.47
C PRO A 244 -12.73 5.44 8.30
N ASP A 245 -13.97 4.90 8.22
CA ASP A 245 -14.27 3.54 8.69
C ASP A 245 -14.00 2.52 7.59
N PHE A 246 -13.57 1.31 7.98
CA PHE A 246 -13.24 0.27 7.00
C PHE A 246 -14.49 -0.47 6.48
N ALA A 247 -15.60 -0.47 7.19
CA ALA A 247 -16.79 -1.22 6.82
C ALA A 247 -17.26 -0.96 5.37
N PRO A 248 -17.38 0.30 4.88
CA PRO A 248 -17.77 0.55 3.49
C PRO A 248 -16.78 -0.02 2.46
N VAL A 249 -15.48 -0.06 2.79
CA VAL A 249 -14.44 -0.64 1.93
C VAL A 249 -14.58 -2.16 1.87
N ALA A 250 -14.84 -2.79 3.02
CA ALA A 250 -15.10 -4.23 3.13
C ALA A 250 -16.35 -4.65 2.31
N GLU A 251 -17.45 -3.89 2.47
CA GLU A 251 -18.70 -4.12 1.76
C GLU A 251 -18.53 -4.02 0.24
N GLU A 252 -17.87 -2.97 -0.24
CA GLU A 252 -17.67 -2.77 -1.68
C GLU A 252 -16.71 -3.81 -2.28
N THR A 253 -15.66 -4.19 -1.53
CA THR A 253 -14.73 -5.26 -1.93
C THR A 253 -15.45 -6.60 -2.07
N ALA A 254 -16.24 -6.99 -1.06
CA ALA A 254 -17.01 -8.23 -1.07
C ALA A 254 -18.07 -8.24 -2.16
N ARG A 255 -18.83 -7.14 -2.33
CA ARG A 255 -19.87 -6.99 -3.35
C ARG A 255 -19.34 -7.17 -4.77
N ARG A 256 -18.11 -6.67 -5.07
CA ARG A 256 -17.46 -6.83 -6.39
C ARG A 256 -16.72 -8.16 -6.56
N GLY A 257 -16.52 -8.91 -5.48
CA GLY A 257 -15.68 -10.12 -5.50
C GLY A 257 -14.21 -9.82 -5.82
N TRP A 258 -13.72 -8.64 -5.42
CA TRP A 258 -12.35 -8.23 -5.65
C TRP A 258 -11.40 -8.85 -4.63
N SER A 259 -10.12 -8.96 -4.99
CA SER A 259 -9.07 -9.61 -4.19
C SER A 259 -7.84 -8.73 -3.97
N PRO A 260 -8.03 -7.54 -3.38
CA PRO A 260 -6.93 -6.64 -3.05
C PRO A 260 -6.05 -7.19 -1.92
N VAL A 261 -4.89 -6.54 -1.74
CA VAL A 261 -4.06 -6.67 -0.55
C VAL A 261 -4.30 -5.43 0.32
N PHE A 262 -4.78 -5.63 1.53
CA PHE A 262 -4.97 -4.58 2.53
C PHE A 262 -3.87 -4.61 3.58
N ILE A 263 -3.16 -3.51 3.71
CA ILE A 263 -2.10 -3.30 4.70
C ILE A 263 -2.57 -2.24 5.70
N CYS A 264 -2.58 -2.60 6.97
CA CYS A 264 -2.96 -1.68 8.04
C CYS A 264 -1.76 -0.87 8.53
N GLU A 265 -1.93 0.46 8.58
CA GLU A 265 -0.91 1.42 9.03
C GLU A 265 -1.27 2.12 10.35
N SER A 266 -2.18 1.55 11.13
CA SER A 266 -2.55 2.08 12.45
C SER A 266 -1.34 2.25 13.37
N ALA A 267 -1.30 3.34 14.13
CA ALA A 267 -0.17 3.68 14.99
C ALA A 267 -0.02 2.69 16.17
N GLY A 268 0.84 1.69 16.01
CA GLY A 268 1.17 0.70 17.05
C GLY A 268 0.26 -0.53 17.13
N THR A 269 -0.95 -0.48 16.55
CA THR A 269 -1.93 -1.59 16.54
C THR A 269 -2.15 -2.17 15.14
N GLN A 270 -1.14 -2.11 14.27
CA GLN A 270 -1.28 -2.48 12.86
C GLN A 270 -1.81 -3.91 12.66
N ALA A 271 -1.35 -4.87 13.45
CA ALA A 271 -1.77 -6.27 13.31
C ALA A 271 -3.16 -6.51 13.88
N GLU A 272 -3.48 -5.91 15.02
CA GLU A 272 -4.79 -5.99 15.67
C GLU A 272 -5.88 -5.37 14.78
N ASP A 273 -5.62 -4.17 14.28
CA ASP A 273 -6.56 -3.47 13.40
C ASP A 273 -6.67 -4.16 12.03
N ALA A 274 -5.59 -4.78 11.50
CA ALA A 274 -5.66 -5.62 10.32
C ALA A 274 -6.53 -6.87 10.54
N GLN A 275 -6.49 -7.47 11.74
CA GLN A 275 -7.36 -8.59 12.10
C GLN A 275 -8.82 -8.14 12.15
N GLU A 276 -9.10 -6.94 12.68
CA GLU A 276 -10.44 -6.35 12.67
C GLU A 276 -10.95 -6.10 11.24
N MET A 277 -10.11 -5.52 10.36
CA MET A 277 -10.41 -5.36 8.93
C MET A 277 -10.81 -6.69 8.28
N LYS A 278 -10.01 -7.73 8.51
CA LYS A 278 -10.29 -9.08 8.00
C LYS A 278 -11.63 -9.62 8.48
N GLY A 279 -11.93 -9.44 9.77
CA GLY A 279 -13.21 -9.84 10.36
C GLY A 279 -14.39 -9.09 9.74
N MET A 280 -14.27 -7.78 9.48
CA MET A 280 -15.30 -7.00 8.79
C MET A 280 -15.55 -7.53 7.38
N TYR A 281 -14.51 -7.77 6.60
CA TYR A 281 -14.63 -8.33 5.25
C TYR A 281 -15.26 -9.71 5.23
N GLN A 282 -14.85 -10.60 6.14
CA GLN A 282 -15.40 -11.95 6.23
C GLN A 282 -16.89 -11.95 6.53
N ARG A 283 -17.38 -11.03 7.37
CA ARG A 283 -18.82 -10.87 7.63
C ARG A 283 -19.58 -10.45 6.36
N CYS A 284 -18.99 -9.59 5.54
CA CYS A 284 -19.60 -9.19 4.26
C CYS A 284 -19.65 -10.32 3.22
N CYS A 285 -18.76 -11.31 3.32
CA CYS A 285 -18.71 -12.46 2.43
C CYS A 285 -19.67 -13.61 2.82
N GLN A 286 -20.24 -13.56 4.04
CA GLN A 286 -21.19 -14.58 4.49
C GLN A 286 -22.54 -14.38 3.78
N PRO A 287 -23.21 -15.46 3.32
CA PRO A 287 -24.57 -15.35 2.85
C PRO A 287 -25.46 -14.76 3.95
N LEU A 288 -26.28 -13.77 3.61
CA LEU A 288 -27.32 -13.32 4.52
C LEU A 288 -28.18 -14.54 4.87
N GLU A 289 -28.15 -14.98 6.13
CA GLU A 289 -29.12 -15.97 6.60
C GLU A 289 -30.51 -15.37 6.32
N LYS A 290 -31.25 -16.04 5.42
CA LYS A 290 -32.64 -15.63 5.18
C LYS A 290 -33.41 -15.85 6.46
N PRO A 291 -34.18 -14.85 6.95
CA PRO A 291 -35.04 -14.97 8.11
C PRO A 291 -36.10 -16.04 7.92
#